data_9dc8abce3dd269255269ab3d8c9d1313
#
_entry.id   9dc8abce3dd269255269ab3d8c9d1313
#
_cell.length_a   1.000
_cell.length_b   1.000
_cell.length_c   1.000
_cell.angle_alpha   90.00
_cell.angle_beta   90.00
_cell.angle_gamma   90.00
#
_symmetry.space_group_name_H-M   'P 1'
#
loop_
_entity.id
_entity.type
_entity.pdbx_description
1 polymer ?
#
loop_
_entity_poly.entity_id
_entity_poly.type
_entity_poly.pdbx_seq_one_letter_code
_entity_poly.pdbx_strand_id
1 'polypeptide(L)'
;YDATITPRVISDHGFMLGGEFRYLFGSDQGSIEGSYLPNDNGGESDNPNDPDDAFDGEDRWYVDYSHYGRFTERLDYAMRYGAASDGRYFDDFGRDFGEQDTEYLERLARLSYQGTTWNLDARAQGYQRMDYPLDEDDRPYYQLPSLTANARWQQDNGFYQEWNSNATYFWRDLQGVDSDGFWEDEETGNTRRILLREAANGTRVNLTPAIGWRAQP
;
A
#
# COMPACT_ATOMS: atom_id res chain seq x y z
N TYR A 1 13.65 -17.62 -13.47
CA TYR A 1 12.68 -16.64 -13.99
C TYR A 1 11.67 -17.32 -14.89
N ASP A 2 10.47 -16.80 -14.90
CA ASP A 2 9.43 -17.15 -15.87
C ASP A 2 8.64 -15.88 -16.24
N ALA A 3 7.91 -15.96 -17.37
CA ALA A 3 7.08 -14.87 -17.84
C ALA A 3 5.81 -15.43 -18.49
N THR A 4 4.69 -14.79 -18.23
CA THR A 4 3.38 -15.08 -18.81
C THR A 4 2.86 -13.83 -19.50
N ILE A 5 2.28 -13.97 -20.68
CA ILE A 5 1.62 -12.89 -21.43
C ILE A 5 0.18 -13.32 -21.67
N THR A 6 -0.76 -12.47 -21.32
CA THR A 6 -2.19 -12.74 -21.33
C THR A 6 -2.91 -11.68 -22.18
N PRO A 7 -3.11 -11.91 -23.48
CA PRO A 7 -3.98 -11.07 -24.30
C PRO A 7 -5.45 -11.36 -23.97
N ARG A 8 -6.27 -10.31 -23.83
CA ARG A 8 -7.71 -10.39 -23.58
C ARG A 8 -8.46 -9.47 -24.55
N VAL A 9 -9.61 -9.93 -25.01
CA VAL A 9 -10.59 -9.06 -25.66
C VAL A 9 -11.78 -8.96 -24.73
N ILE A 10 -12.09 -7.75 -24.31
CA ILE A 10 -13.18 -7.47 -23.38
C ILE A 10 -14.28 -6.79 -24.19
N SER A 11 -15.48 -7.40 -24.16
CA SER A 11 -16.65 -6.82 -24.84
C SER A 11 -16.84 -5.40 -24.35
N ASP A 12 -17.12 -4.49 -25.26
CA ASP A 12 -17.45 -3.08 -25.01
C ASP A 12 -16.30 -2.19 -24.50
N HIS A 13 -15.18 -2.78 -24.07
CA HIS A 13 -13.98 -2.05 -23.64
C HIS A 13 -12.83 -2.08 -24.66
N GLY A 14 -12.54 -3.25 -25.24
CA GLY A 14 -11.48 -3.35 -26.26
C GLY A 14 -10.45 -4.43 -26.00
N PHE A 15 -9.22 -4.20 -26.48
CA PHE A 15 -8.11 -5.14 -26.37
C PHE A 15 -7.19 -4.79 -25.20
N MET A 16 -7.04 -5.71 -24.27
CA MET A 16 -6.14 -5.59 -23.12
C MET A 16 -4.97 -6.55 -23.24
N LEU A 17 -3.79 -6.11 -22.90
CA LEU A 17 -2.60 -6.95 -22.79
C LEU A 17 -2.16 -7.01 -21.32
N GLY A 18 -2.23 -8.20 -20.72
CA GLY A 18 -1.69 -8.51 -19.41
C GLY A 18 -0.37 -9.24 -19.48
N GLY A 19 0.38 -9.23 -18.37
CA GLY A 19 1.60 -10.01 -18.24
C GLY A 19 2.09 -10.10 -16.81
N GLU A 20 2.81 -11.19 -16.53
CA GLU A 20 3.52 -11.45 -15.28
C GLU A 20 4.96 -11.85 -15.58
N PHE A 21 5.90 -11.33 -14.81
CA PHE A 21 7.29 -11.77 -14.81
C PHE A 21 7.74 -12.05 -13.39
N ARG A 22 8.27 -13.24 -13.14
CA ARG A 22 8.81 -13.67 -11.83
C ARG A 22 10.27 -14.02 -11.95
N TYR A 23 11.03 -13.70 -10.92
CA TYR A 23 12.47 -13.99 -10.87
C TYR A 23 12.94 -14.42 -9.49
N LEU A 24 14.03 -15.19 -9.49
CA LEU A 24 14.75 -15.61 -8.30
C LEU A 24 16.25 -15.57 -8.61
N PHE A 25 17.01 -14.78 -7.84
CA PHE A 25 18.48 -14.67 -7.92
C PHE A 25 19.10 -14.76 -6.53
N GLY A 26 19.74 -15.88 -6.21
CA GLY A 26 20.32 -16.07 -4.90
C GLY A 26 19.30 -15.93 -3.79
N SER A 27 19.40 -14.88 -2.98
CA SER A 27 18.47 -14.54 -1.90
C SER A 27 17.36 -13.58 -2.32
N ASP A 28 17.43 -13.08 -3.56
CA ASP A 28 16.52 -12.05 -4.06
C ASP A 28 15.47 -12.65 -4.96
N GLN A 29 14.21 -12.35 -4.68
CA GLN A 29 13.07 -12.83 -5.47
C GLN A 29 12.06 -11.71 -5.67
N GLY A 30 11.34 -11.75 -6.77
CA GLY A 30 10.31 -10.78 -7.03
C GLY A 30 9.42 -11.16 -8.20
N SER A 31 8.35 -10.41 -8.30
CA SER A 31 7.41 -10.46 -9.41
C SER A 31 7.00 -9.05 -9.82
N ILE A 32 6.71 -8.90 -11.08
CA ILE A 32 5.99 -7.76 -11.62
C ILE A 32 4.85 -8.31 -12.46
N GLU A 33 3.64 -7.85 -12.18
CA GLU A 33 2.45 -8.15 -12.98
C GLU A 33 1.76 -6.85 -13.36
N GLY A 34 0.98 -6.89 -14.43
CA GLY A 34 0.19 -5.73 -14.83
C GLY A 34 -0.55 -5.96 -16.10
N SER A 35 -1.42 -5.05 -16.43
CA SER A 35 -2.18 -5.04 -17.67
C SER A 35 -2.44 -3.61 -18.14
N TYR A 36 -2.63 -3.49 -19.44
CA TYR A 36 -2.84 -2.22 -20.13
C TYR A 36 -3.91 -2.36 -21.20
N LEU A 37 -4.91 -1.52 -21.11
CA LEU A 37 -6.00 -1.35 -22.08
C LEU A 37 -5.88 0.05 -22.68
N PRO A 38 -5.44 0.18 -23.93
CA PRO A 38 -5.41 1.47 -24.59
C PRO A 38 -6.81 1.85 -25.06
N ASN A 39 -7.18 3.11 -24.88
CA ASN A 39 -8.40 3.71 -25.38
C ASN A 39 -9.63 2.84 -25.07
N ASP A 40 -10.01 2.81 -23.79
CA ASP A 40 -11.23 2.13 -23.32
C ASP A 40 -12.45 2.66 -24.08
N ASN A 41 -13.30 1.77 -24.58
CA ASN A 41 -14.52 2.17 -25.28
C ASN A 41 -15.67 2.57 -24.32
N GLY A 42 -15.42 2.62 -23.01
CA GLY A 42 -16.35 3.14 -22.00
C GLY A 42 -17.51 2.23 -21.60
N GLY A 43 -17.62 1.02 -22.20
CA GLY A 43 -18.73 0.11 -21.93
C GLY A 43 -19.95 0.29 -22.86
N GLU A 44 -21.12 -0.27 -22.46
CA GLU A 44 -22.33 -0.29 -23.32
C GLU A 44 -23.20 0.97 -23.25
N SER A 45 -22.86 1.98 -22.45
CA SER A 45 -23.77 3.09 -22.17
C SER A 45 -23.52 4.29 -23.10
N ASP A 46 -24.53 4.68 -23.84
CA ASP A 46 -24.56 5.96 -24.56
C ASP A 46 -25.03 7.14 -23.67
N ASN A 47 -25.11 6.94 -22.37
CA ASN A 47 -25.59 7.95 -21.43
C ASN A 47 -24.40 8.69 -20.76
N PRO A 48 -24.16 9.97 -21.10
CA PRO A 48 -23.01 10.73 -20.54
C PRO A 48 -23.06 10.96 -19.02
N ASN A 49 -24.14 10.52 -18.37
CA ASN A 49 -24.23 10.52 -16.90
C ASN A 49 -24.06 9.09 -16.31
N ASP A 50 -23.74 8.11 -17.15
CA ASP A 50 -23.41 6.78 -16.67
C ASP A 50 -21.95 6.76 -16.18
N PRO A 51 -21.70 6.25 -14.98
CA PRO A 51 -20.33 6.10 -14.49
C PRO A 51 -19.42 5.28 -15.42
N ASP A 52 -20.00 4.40 -16.25
CA ASP A 52 -19.23 3.57 -17.20
C ASP A 52 -18.68 4.38 -18.37
N ASP A 53 -19.34 5.48 -18.79
CA ASP A 53 -18.84 6.40 -19.81
C ASP A 53 -17.66 7.27 -19.32
N ALA A 54 -17.39 7.31 -18.01
CA ALA A 54 -16.35 8.16 -17.44
C ALA A 54 -14.93 7.79 -17.95
N PHE A 55 -14.75 6.61 -18.52
CA PHE A 55 -13.44 6.12 -18.99
C PHE A 55 -13.34 5.98 -20.51
N ASP A 56 -14.38 6.43 -21.27
CA ASP A 56 -14.36 6.38 -22.73
C ASP A 56 -13.19 7.18 -23.29
N GLY A 57 -12.36 6.50 -24.07
CA GLY A 57 -11.14 7.07 -24.66
C GLY A 57 -9.92 7.11 -23.73
N GLU A 58 -10.06 6.69 -22.49
CA GLU A 58 -8.96 6.69 -21.52
C GLU A 58 -8.10 5.42 -21.62
N ASP A 59 -6.81 5.58 -21.33
CA ASP A 59 -5.89 4.45 -21.18
C ASP A 59 -5.99 3.90 -19.75
N ARG A 60 -6.42 2.64 -19.61
CA ARG A 60 -6.55 2.02 -18.29
C ARG A 60 -5.47 0.98 -18.06
N TRP A 61 -4.89 0.99 -16.87
CA TRP A 61 -3.77 0.13 -16.56
C TRP A 61 -3.69 -0.21 -15.06
N TYR A 62 -2.99 -1.29 -14.80
CA TYR A 62 -2.66 -1.77 -13.49
C TYR A 62 -1.23 -2.30 -13.47
N VAL A 63 -0.53 -2.10 -12.36
CA VAL A 63 0.77 -2.70 -12.10
C VAL A 63 0.88 -3.09 -10.62
N ASP A 64 1.39 -4.28 -10.35
CA ASP A 64 1.84 -4.73 -9.02
C ASP A 64 3.26 -5.26 -9.13
N TYR A 65 4.12 -4.76 -8.24
CA TYR A 65 5.51 -5.15 -8.13
C TYR A 65 5.79 -5.60 -6.72
N SER A 66 6.43 -6.74 -6.57
CA SER A 66 6.96 -7.22 -5.29
C SER A 66 8.40 -7.65 -5.43
N HIS A 67 9.22 -7.32 -4.44
CA HIS A 67 10.61 -7.71 -4.37
C HIS A 67 11.01 -7.93 -2.91
N TYR A 68 11.67 -9.06 -2.66
CA TYR A 68 12.19 -9.44 -1.36
C TYR A 68 13.63 -9.88 -1.53
N GLY A 69 14.48 -9.47 -0.61
CA GLY A 69 15.87 -9.86 -0.68
C GLY A 69 16.61 -9.69 0.64
N ARG A 70 17.89 -10.00 0.58
CA ARG A 70 18.76 -9.98 1.75
C ARG A 70 20.08 -9.34 1.40
N PHE A 71 20.43 -8.25 2.10
CA PHE A 71 21.75 -7.63 1.97
C PHE A 71 22.83 -8.39 2.74
N THR A 72 22.48 -8.91 3.92
CA THR A 72 23.37 -9.72 4.77
C THR A 72 22.55 -10.79 5.48
N GLU A 73 23.20 -11.72 6.19
CA GLU A 73 22.49 -12.74 7.00
C GLU A 73 21.54 -12.15 8.05
N ARG A 74 21.65 -10.85 8.34
CA ARG A 74 20.88 -10.17 9.39
C ARG A 74 20.06 -8.99 8.88
N LEU A 75 20.20 -8.62 7.62
CA LEU A 75 19.52 -7.45 7.05
C LEU A 75 18.74 -7.87 5.80
N ASP A 76 17.42 -7.95 5.98
CA ASP A 76 16.46 -8.25 4.95
C ASP A 76 15.78 -6.94 4.46
N TYR A 77 15.31 -6.95 3.23
CA TYR A 77 14.52 -5.87 2.68
C TYR A 77 13.32 -6.38 1.90
N ALA A 78 12.28 -5.55 1.83
CA ALA A 78 11.09 -5.81 1.04
C ALA A 78 10.61 -4.53 0.36
N MET A 79 10.13 -4.67 -0.87
CA MET A 79 9.50 -3.62 -1.64
C MET A 79 8.20 -4.14 -2.24
N ARG A 80 7.15 -3.34 -2.18
CA ARG A 80 5.90 -3.56 -2.89
C ARG A 80 5.43 -2.25 -3.48
N TYR A 81 4.90 -2.30 -4.67
CA TYR A 81 4.33 -1.15 -5.35
C TYR A 81 3.15 -1.58 -6.19
N GLY A 82 1.94 -1.23 -5.72
CA GLY A 82 0.72 -1.40 -6.48
C GLY A 82 0.18 -0.06 -6.94
N ALA A 83 -0.27 0.01 -8.18
CA ALA A 83 -0.93 1.17 -8.74
C ALA A 83 -1.89 0.78 -9.87
N ALA A 84 -3.00 1.50 -9.99
CA ALA A 84 -3.93 1.41 -11.10
C ALA A 84 -4.30 2.81 -11.59
N SER A 85 -4.76 2.90 -12.83
CA SER A 85 -5.20 4.14 -13.46
C SER A 85 -6.35 4.80 -12.69
N ASP A 86 -7.27 3.99 -12.19
CA ASP A 86 -8.52 4.42 -11.58
C ASP A 86 -9.00 3.42 -10.51
N GLY A 87 -9.99 3.83 -9.72
CA GLY A 87 -10.55 3.05 -8.62
C GLY A 87 -11.44 1.88 -9.06
N ARG A 88 -12.03 1.97 -10.26
CA ARG A 88 -12.94 0.94 -10.80
C ARG A 88 -12.22 -0.15 -11.60
N TYR A 89 -10.92 -0.03 -11.79
CA TYR A 89 -10.16 -0.93 -12.64
C TYR A 89 -10.42 -2.42 -12.35
N PHE A 90 -10.47 -2.82 -11.09
CA PHE A 90 -10.67 -4.22 -10.72
C PHE A 90 -12.14 -4.65 -10.73
N ASP A 91 -13.06 -3.72 -10.56
CA ASP A 91 -14.49 -4.00 -10.69
C ASP A 91 -14.84 -4.36 -12.14
N ASP A 92 -14.27 -3.62 -13.10
CA ASP A 92 -14.55 -3.79 -14.52
C ASP A 92 -13.75 -4.97 -15.13
N PHE A 93 -12.49 -5.16 -14.73
CA PHE A 93 -11.58 -6.10 -15.41
C PHE A 93 -11.14 -7.29 -14.56
N GLY A 94 -11.29 -7.22 -13.25
CA GLY A 94 -10.77 -8.21 -12.33
C GLY A 94 -9.22 -8.20 -12.27
N ARG A 95 -8.65 -9.17 -11.55
CA ARG A 95 -7.21 -9.47 -11.56
C ARG A 95 -6.94 -10.69 -12.42
N ASP A 96 -5.91 -10.63 -13.26
CA ASP A 96 -5.51 -11.75 -14.11
C ASP A 96 -4.90 -12.92 -13.30
N PHE A 97 -4.22 -12.60 -12.18
CA PHE A 97 -3.39 -13.54 -11.41
C PHE A 97 -3.67 -13.56 -9.90
N GLY A 98 -4.81 -13.08 -9.43
CA GLY A 98 -5.07 -12.98 -7.99
C GLY A 98 -6.53 -12.86 -7.58
N GLU A 99 -6.77 -12.48 -6.32
CA GLU A 99 -8.10 -12.30 -5.76
C GLU A 99 -8.84 -11.12 -6.41
N GLN A 100 -10.14 -11.28 -6.64
CA GLN A 100 -10.97 -10.30 -7.34
C GLN A 100 -11.35 -9.09 -6.48
N ASP A 101 -11.22 -9.18 -5.16
CA ASP A 101 -11.64 -8.12 -4.24
C ASP A 101 -10.40 -7.39 -3.70
N THR A 102 -10.02 -6.32 -4.39
CA THR A 102 -8.84 -5.51 -4.02
C THR A 102 -9.29 -4.12 -3.60
N GLU A 103 -9.47 -3.94 -2.29
CA GLU A 103 -9.81 -2.63 -1.72
C GLU A 103 -8.62 -1.65 -1.73
N TYR A 104 -7.38 -2.17 -1.68
CA TYR A 104 -6.16 -1.35 -1.56
C TYR A 104 -5.00 -1.93 -2.36
N LEU A 105 -4.25 -1.05 -3.03
CA LEU A 105 -2.95 -1.36 -3.61
C LEU A 105 -1.84 -0.84 -2.70
N GLU A 106 -1.03 -1.75 -2.15
CA GLU A 106 0.01 -1.41 -1.18
C GLU A 106 1.26 -0.82 -1.86
N ARG A 107 1.83 0.20 -1.22
CA ARG A 107 3.15 0.78 -1.51
C ARG A 107 3.99 0.67 -0.26
N LEU A 108 4.99 -0.20 -0.27
CA LEU A 108 5.81 -0.53 0.89
C LEU A 108 7.29 -0.53 0.52
N ALA A 109 8.09 0.10 1.35
CA ALA A 109 9.53 -0.14 1.42
C ALA A 109 9.89 -0.48 2.87
N ARG A 110 10.58 -1.59 3.10
CA ARG A 110 10.93 -2.09 4.43
C ARG A 110 12.38 -2.56 4.49
N LEU A 111 13.03 -2.24 5.61
CA LEU A 111 14.32 -2.79 6.02
C LEU A 111 14.16 -3.44 7.39
N SER A 112 14.65 -4.66 7.56
CA SER A 112 14.54 -5.43 8.78
C SER A 112 15.90 -6.01 9.18
N TYR A 113 16.40 -5.55 10.33
CA TYR A 113 17.67 -6.05 10.90
C TYR A 113 17.39 -6.94 12.10
N GLN A 114 17.96 -8.15 12.09
CA GLN A 114 17.83 -9.14 13.16
C GLN A 114 19.21 -9.39 13.76
N GLY A 115 19.53 -8.72 14.85
CA GLY A 115 20.75 -8.91 15.63
C GLY A 115 20.56 -9.89 16.78
N THR A 116 21.61 -10.13 17.51
CA THR A 116 21.58 -10.98 18.72
C THR A 116 20.87 -10.31 19.89
N THR A 117 20.93 -8.99 19.96
CA THR A 117 20.38 -8.17 21.05
C THR A 117 19.31 -7.23 20.54
N TRP A 118 19.52 -6.64 19.35
CA TRP A 118 18.64 -5.67 18.73
C TRP A 118 17.92 -6.26 17.52
N ASN A 119 16.63 -5.98 17.43
CA ASN A 119 15.84 -6.12 16.20
C ASN A 119 15.33 -4.74 15.82
N LEU A 120 15.65 -4.33 14.59
CA LEU A 120 15.28 -3.03 14.05
C LEU A 120 14.41 -3.25 12.81
N ASP A 121 13.35 -2.47 12.69
CA ASP A 121 12.48 -2.45 11.51
C ASP A 121 12.23 -1.00 11.11
N ALA A 122 12.47 -0.70 9.85
CA ALA A 122 12.18 0.61 9.26
C ALA A 122 11.32 0.40 8.04
N ARG A 123 10.16 1.06 7.97
CA ARG A 123 9.26 0.97 6.83
C ARG A 123 8.67 2.32 6.46
N ALA A 124 8.41 2.47 5.17
CA ALA A 124 7.53 3.47 4.61
C ALA A 124 6.38 2.74 3.92
N GLN A 125 5.14 3.09 4.25
CA GLN A 125 3.97 2.38 3.77
C GLN A 125 2.85 3.36 3.42
N GLY A 126 2.23 3.13 2.28
CA GLY A 126 1.05 3.84 1.81
C GLY A 126 0.19 2.95 0.94
N TYR A 127 -0.94 3.48 0.51
CA TYR A 127 -1.93 2.71 -0.24
C TYR A 127 -2.57 3.58 -1.30
N GLN A 128 -2.88 3.00 -2.45
CA GLN A 128 -3.92 3.50 -3.34
C GLN A 128 -5.20 2.74 -3.03
N ARG A 129 -6.27 3.46 -2.78
CA ARG A 129 -7.59 2.88 -2.57
C ARG A 129 -8.25 2.60 -3.92
N MET A 130 -8.98 1.49 -4.01
CA MET A 130 -9.61 0.99 -5.23
C MET A 130 -11.14 1.00 -5.17
N ASP A 131 -11.73 1.45 -4.05
CA ASP A 131 -13.18 1.63 -3.95
C ASP A 131 -13.61 2.88 -4.73
N TYR A 132 -14.67 2.77 -5.50
CA TYR A 132 -15.31 3.86 -6.21
C TYR A 132 -16.80 3.98 -5.81
N PRO A 133 -17.36 5.18 -5.57
CA PRO A 133 -16.69 6.48 -5.42
C PRO A 133 -15.85 6.55 -4.14
N LEU A 134 -14.69 7.19 -4.26
CA LEU A 134 -13.74 7.33 -3.16
C LEU A 134 -14.22 8.36 -2.14
N ASP A 135 -14.67 7.91 -0.97
CA ASP A 135 -14.84 8.79 0.18
C ASP A 135 -13.47 9.17 0.73
N GLU A 136 -13.02 10.41 0.53
CA GLU A 136 -11.67 10.86 0.89
C GLU A 136 -11.37 10.74 2.39
N ASP A 137 -12.42 10.79 3.22
CA ASP A 137 -12.33 10.68 4.67
C ASP A 137 -11.88 9.30 5.14
N ASP A 138 -12.10 8.26 4.34
CA ASP A 138 -11.78 6.88 4.68
C ASP A 138 -10.39 6.45 4.19
N ARG A 139 -9.63 7.35 3.56
CA ARG A 139 -8.26 7.04 3.12
C ARG A 139 -7.36 6.66 4.29
N PRO A 140 -6.68 5.53 4.24
CA PRO A 140 -5.76 5.14 5.31
C PRO A 140 -4.56 6.08 5.39
N TYR A 141 -4.05 6.31 6.60
CA TYR A 141 -2.83 7.08 6.79
C TYR A 141 -1.62 6.38 6.19
N TYR A 142 -0.79 7.14 5.50
CA TYR A 142 0.56 6.73 5.17
C TYR A 142 1.41 6.73 6.44
N GLN A 143 2.31 5.77 6.56
CA GLN A 143 3.29 5.67 7.63
C GLN A 143 4.67 6.01 7.04
N LEU A 144 5.17 7.24 7.27
CA LEU A 144 6.30 7.81 6.53
C LEU A 144 7.30 8.57 7.43
N PRO A 145 8.26 7.93 8.09
CA PRO A 145 8.50 6.50 8.26
C PRO A 145 7.81 5.91 9.48
N SER A 146 7.83 4.59 9.60
CA SER A 146 7.60 3.85 10.85
C SER A 146 8.87 3.12 11.24
N LEU A 147 9.41 3.43 12.42
CA LEU A 147 10.63 2.86 12.96
C LEU A 147 10.31 2.04 14.21
N THR A 148 10.76 0.81 14.27
CA THR A 148 10.61 -0.06 15.44
C THR A 148 11.98 -0.54 15.87
N ALA A 149 12.29 -0.43 17.16
CA ALA A 149 13.50 -0.96 17.74
C ALA A 149 13.18 -1.74 19.01
N ASN A 150 13.54 -3.01 19.02
CA ASN A 150 13.36 -3.88 20.17
C ASN A 150 14.72 -4.46 20.56
N ALA A 151 14.95 -4.54 21.88
CA ALA A 151 16.16 -5.14 22.41
C ALA A 151 15.86 -5.95 23.66
N ARG A 152 16.67 -6.99 23.88
CA ARG A 152 16.63 -7.79 25.09
C ARG A 152 18.03 -8.12 25.54
N TRP A 153 18.33 -7.79 26.79
CA TRP A 153 19.55 -8.16 27.49
C TRP A 153 19.20 -9.10 28.63
N GLN A 154 19.86 -10.22 28.71
CA GLN A 154 19.70 -11.19 29.79
C GLN A 154 21.05 -11.50 30.40
N GLN A 155 21.11 -11.49 31.73
CA GLN A 155 22.31 -11.85 32.50
C GLN A 155 22.19 -13.27 33.05
N ASP A 156 23.31 -13.89 33.34
CA ASP A 156 23.39 -15.26 33.86
C ASP A 156 22.72 -15.43 35.24
N ASN A 157 22.60 -14.33 36.01
CA ASN A 157 21.91 -14.32 37.29
C ASN A 157 20.38 -14.29 37.20
N GLY A 158 19.82 -14.40 35.98
CA GLY A 158 18.39 -14.35 35.70
C GLY A 158 17.80 -12.95 35.55
N PHE A 159 18.59 -11.89 35.74
CA PHE A 159 18.14 -10.52 35.48
C PHE A 159 18.01 -10.27 33.97
N TYR A 160 16.94 -9.59 33.54
CA TYR A 160 16.76 -9.20 32.15
C TYR A 160 16.24 -7.76 32.02
N GLN A 161 16.59 -7.14 30.91
CA GLN A 161 16.11 -5.85 30.48
C GLN A 161 15.53 -5.98 29.08
N GLU A 162 14.41 -5.37 28.85
CA GLU A 162 13.76 -5.30 27.54
C GLU A 162 13.50 -3.84 27.18
N TRP A 163 13.65 -3.54 25.91
CA TRP A 163 13.34 -2.28 25.32
C TRP A 163 12.48 -2.50 24.08
N ASN A 164 11.26 -1.96 24.11
CA ASN A 164 10.38 -1.97 22.96
C ASN A 164 10.01 -0.53 22.62
N SER A 165 10.29 -0.13 21.39
CA SER A 165 10.00 1.21 20.92
C SER A 165 9.45 1.21 19.51
N ASN A 166 8.54 2.14 19.26
CA ASN A 166 8.03 2.43 17.93
C ASN A 166 7.84 3.94 17.80
N ALA A 167 8.27 4.49 16.65
CA ALA A 167 8.02 5.86 16.25
C ALA A 167 7.47 5.86 14.84
N THR A 168 6.28 6.39 14.64
CA THR A 168 5.61 6.42 13.34
C THR A 168 5.09 7.83 13.07
N TYR A 169 5.46 8.38 11.92
CA TYR A 169 4.84 9.56 11.37
C TYR A 169 3.68 9.14 10.47
N PHE A 170 2.48 9.61 10.81
CA PHE A 170 1.24 9.40 10.06
C PHE A 170 0.99 10.62 9.18
N TRP A 171 0.82 10.39 7.90
CA TRP A 171 0.51 11.42 6.94
C TRP A 171 -0.69 11.01 6.09
N ARG A 172 -1.59 11.95 5.87
CA ARG A 172 -2.73 11.78 4.97
C ARG A 172 -2.97 13.12 4.27
N ASP A 173 -3.02 13.08 2.94
CA ASP A 173 -3.45 14.20 2.13
C ASP A 173 -4.96 14.09 1.91
N LEU A 174 -5.69 15.06 2.38
CA LEU A 174 -7.10 15.24 2.04
C LEU A 174 -7.15 16.25 0.90
N GLN A 175 -7.20 15.76 -0.32
CA GLN A 175 -7.37 16.61 -1.50
C GLN A 175 -8.69 17.39 -1.38
N GLY A 176 -8.72 18.63 -1.88
CA GLY A 176 -9.91 19.47 -1.85
C GLY A 176 -10.20 20.18 -0.53
N VAL A 177 -9.34 20.02 0.52
CA VAL A 177 -9.48 20.81 1.75
C VAL A 177 -8.84 22.18 1.56
N ASP A 178 -9.63 23.23 1.67
CA ASP A 178 -9.12 24.60 1.63
C ASP A 178 -8.39 25.02 2.91
N SER A 179 -7.77 26.20 2.90
CA SER A 179 -7.03 26.75 4.06
C SER A 179 -7.90 26.99 5.30
N ASP A 180 -9.21 27.04 5.14
CA ASP A 180 -10.20 27.28 6.18
C ASP A 180 -10.76 25.98 6.78
N GLY A 181 -10.31 24.82 6.24
CA GLY A 181 -10.71 23.49 6.68
C GLY A 181 -12.06 23.04 6.15
N PHE A 182 -12.49 23.60 5.03
CA PHE A 182 -13.66 23.14 4.30
C PHE A 182 -13.23 22.23 3.15
N TRP A 183 -13.89 21.13 3.03
CA TRP A 183 -13.79 20.22 1.91
C TRP A 183 -14.99 20.42 0.99
N GLU A 184 -14.75 20.55 -0.30
CA GLU A 184 -15.75 20.61 -1.34
C GLU A 184 -15.75 19.30 -2.13
N ASP A 185 -16.88 18.64 -2.15
CA ASP A 185 -17.12 17.47 -2.99
C ASP A 185 -17.25 17.95 -4.45
N GLU A 186 -16.31 17.59 -5.29
CA GLU A 186 -16.25 18.02 -6.70
C GLU A 186 -17.46 17.51 -7.51
N GLU A 187 -18.07 16.38 -7.14
CA GLU A 187 -19.22 15.83 -7.86
C GLU A 187 -20.53 16.47 -7.46
N THR A 188 -20.72 16.72 -6.18
CA THR A 188 -22.00 17.21 -5.64
C THR A 188 -22.03 18.70 -5.34
N GLY A 189 -20.84 19.36 -5.31
CA GLY A 189 -20.67 20.75 -4.89
C GLY A 189 -21.04 20.99 -3.41
N ASN A 190 -21.14 19.91 -2.63
CA ASN A 190 -21.42 20.03 -1.20
C ASN A 190 -20.15 20.37 -0.43
N THR A 191 -20.23 21.38 0.43
CA THR A 191 -19.12 21.74 1.32
C THR A 191 -19.34 21.13 2.70
N ARG A 192 -18.29 20.49 3.24
CA ARG A 192 -18.27 19.93 4.59
C ARG A 192 -17.07 20.47 5.36
N ARG A 193 -17.31 20.89 6.61
CA ARG A 193 -16.20 21.26 7.48
C ARG A 193 -15.51 20.00 8.00
N ILE A 194 -14.25 19.82 7.63
CA ILE A 194 -13.42 18.74 8.15
C ILE A 194 -12.95 19.11 9.54
N LEU A 195 -13.17 18.22 10.50
CA LEU A 195 -12.65 18.40 11.84
C LEU A 195 -11.12 18.31 11.77
N LEU A 196 -10.42 19.24 12.43
CA LEU A 196 -8.94 19.26 12.48
C LEU A 196 -8.31 17.91 12.85
N ARG A 197 -9.03 17.07 13.62
CA ARG A 197 -8.58 15.71 13.98
C ARG A 197 -8.60 14.72 12.79
N GLU A 198 -9.44 14.93 11.79
CA GLU A 198 -9.58 14.06 10.61
C GLU A 198 -8.45 14.29 9.61
N ALA A 199 -7.96 15.53 9.53
CA ALA A 199 -6.82 15.93 8.70
C ALA A 199 -5.49 15.94 9.46
N ALA A 200 -5.45 15.49 10.71
CA ALA A 200 -4.27 15.62 11.56
C ALA A 200 -3.15 14.66 11.13
N ASN A 201 -2.09 15.22 10.58
CA ASN A 201 -0.82 14.54 10.43
C ASN A 201 -0.04 14.61 11.75
N GLY A 202 0.73 13.58 12.07
CA GLY A 202 1.46 13.62 13.34
C GLY A 202 2.35 12.41 13.60
N THR A 203 3.20 12.55 14.60
CA THR A 203 4.09 11.48 15.05
C THR A 203 3.55 10.83 16.32
N ARG A 204 3.47 9.50 16.28
CA ARG A 204 3.24 8.68 17.47
C ARG A 204 4.55 8.05 17.89
N VAL A 205 4.91 8.24 19.17
CA VAL A 205 6.06 7.56 19.78
C VAL A 205 5.56 6.69 20.93
N ASN A 206 5.96 5.44 20.94
CA ASN A 206 5.69 4.49 22.00
C ASN A 206 7.02 3.94 22.52
N LEU A 207 7.23 3.99 23.83
CA LEU A 207 8.40 3.45 24.51
C LEU A 207 7.95 2.59 25.68
N THR A 208 8.34 1.32 25.66
CA THR A 208 7.94 0.35 26.70
C THR A 208 9.19 -0.38 27.20
N PRO A 209 9.97 0.25 28.11
CA PRO A 209 11.04 -0.47 28.79
C PRO A 209 10.47 -1.43 29.84
N ALA A 210 11.11 -2.57 30.00
CA ALA A 210 10.80 -3.52 31.04
C ALA A 210 12.08 -4.06 31.68
N ILE A 211 12.02 -4.33 32.97
CA ILE A 211 13.05 -5.04 33.72
C ILE A 211 12.40 -6.17 34.50
N GLY A 212 13.12 -7.28 34.64
CA GLY A 212 12.62 -8.39 35.40
C GLY A 212 13.73 -9.33 35.81
N TRP A 213 13.35 -10.27 36.65
CA TRP A 213 14.24 -11.31 37.12
C TRP A 213 13.54 -12.67 37.10
N ARG A 214 14.18 -13.65 36.51
CA ARG A 214 13.68 -15.03 36.45
C ARG A 214 14.55 -15.89 37.39
N ALA A 215 13.96 -16.35 38.49
CA ALA A 215 14.59 -17.36 39.32
C ALA A 215 14.70 -18.66 38.51
N GLN A 216 15.90 -19.20 38.41
CA GLN A 216 16.08 -20.59 37.98
C GLN A 216 16.03 -21.46 39.23
N PRO A 217 15.21 -22.51 39.23
CA PRO A 217 15.14 -23.45 40.35
C PRO A 217 16.42 -24.30 40.45
#